data_08297578d76debd3b2a6d7c5329e4229
#
_entry.id   08297578d76debd3b2a6d7c5329e4229
#
_cell.length_a   1.000
_cell.length_b   1.000
_cell.length_c   1.000
_cell.angle_alpha   90.00
_cell.angle_beta   90.00
_cell.angle_gamma   90.00
#
_symmetry.space_group_name_H-M   'P 1'
#
loop_
_entity.id
_entity.type
_entity.pdbx_description
1 polymer ?
#
loop_
_entity_poly.entity_id
_entity_poly.type
_entity_poly.pdbx_seq_one_letter_code
_entity_poly.pdbx_strand_id
1 'polypeptide(L)'
;SADGFYQLRNGRKGGLFYFNSHKRTWKKLFEQNYTLNTLIITPNGEKAYISCIHGFWMIDLHTGTQKYIPLLETGNGQIVSTEISTVFQDRQGGLWLGTFNRGLLYHHPSMHKLTHIGRNAFPVSPEEEINIESFAEDKDGNIYLKAHSRIYRLTVNEQKSHVLKPAAIPTNSPEILNRLPPNKNHHFRNKVYNTLYTDTRGWTWAGTPDGLELFTSENDSAPRIFYRENGLSNNFIQGIIEDKYRDIWVTTSNGVTRIHINPENKNISFTRFNQLDGALDGEYIKDAVFSSSDGTLYLGGIDGFSIFHPDKDSIHPMLPDPPVFTALRLYGEKVNTGKEYGNRIIL
;
A
#
# COMPACT_ATOMS: atom_id res chain seq x y z
N SER A 1 22.04 -24.19 9.36
CA SER A 1 22.37 -24.05 10.78
C SER A 1 23.39 -25.10 11.17
N ALA A 2 24.15 -24.89 12.24
CA ALA A 2 25.10 -25.89 12.76
C ALA A 2 24.41 -27.22 13.11
N ASP A 3 23.10 -27.20 13.33
CA ASP A 3 22.31 -28.33 13.83
C ASP A 3 21.65 -29.16 12.73
N GLY A 4 21.71 -28.75 11.47
CA GLY A 4 21.11 -29.51 10.37
C GLY A 4 20.87 -28.69 9.11
N PHE A 5 20.17 -29.32 8.15
CA PHE A 5 19.85 -28.68 6.87
C PHE A 5 18.43 -29.05 6.39
N TYR A 6 17.91 -28.20 5.52
CA TYR A 6 16.62 -28.41 4.86
C TYR A 6 16.80 -28.99 3.46
N GLN A 7 15.94 -29.89 3.06
CA GLN A 7 15.93 -30.52 1.73
C GLN A 7 14.54 -30.48 1.12
N LEU A 8 14.44 -29.96 -0.10
CA LEU A 8 13.29 -30.07 -0.95
C LEU A 8 13.37 -31.37 -1.76
N ARG A 9 12.29 -32.15 -1.75
CA ARG A 9 12.21 -33.39 -2.53
C ARG A 9 10.97 -33.35 -3.41
N ASN A 10 11.14 -33.69 -4.67
CA ASN A 10 10.05 -33.88 -5.64
C ASN A 10 9.63 -35.34 -5.75
N GLY A 11 8.43 -35.57 -6.32
CA GLY A 11 7.90 -36.89 -6.58
C GLY A 11 6.88 -37.35 -5.55
N ARG A 12 6.55 -38.66 -5.58
CA ARG A 12 5.55 -39.24 -4.71
C ARG A 12 5.95 -39.11 -3.24
N LYS A 13 5.11 -38.43 -2.43
CA LYS A 13 5.42 -38.05 -1.06
C LYS A 13 6.59 -37.03 -0.93
N GLY A 14 6.78 -36.19 -1.94
CA GLY A 14 7.74 -35.09 -1.90
C GLY A 14 7.37 -34.02 -0.87
N GLY A 15 8.15 -32.97 -0.79
CA GLY A 15 7.92 -31.85 0.14
C GLY A 15 9.19 -31.35 0.80
N LEU A 16 9.03 -30.68 1.94
CA LEU A 16 10.13 -30.12 2.72
C LEU A 16 10.49 -31.04 3.88
N PHE A 17 11.76 -31.35 3.98
CA PHE A 17 12.33 -32.18 5.03
C PHE A 17 13.45 -31.44 5.76
N TYR A 18 13.55 -31.66 7.05
CA TYR A 18 14.65 -31.20 7.88
C TYR A 18 15.48 -32.39 8.38
N PHE A 19 16.79 -32.34 8.16
CA PHE A 19 17.73 -33.30 8.72
C PHE A 19 18.40 -32.71 9.96
N ASN A 20 18.27 -33.40 11.09
CA ASN A 20 18.98 -33.04 12.31
C ASN A 20 20.33 -33.75 12.35
N SER A 21 21.44 -33.02 12.30
CA SER A 21 22.80 -33.57 12.23
C SER A 21 23.21 -34.31 13.51
N HIS A 22 22.76 -33.86 14.68
CA HIS A 22 23.09 -34.48 15.97
C HIS A 22 22.34 -35.80 16.17
N LYS A 23 21.03 -35.78 15.88
CA LYS A 23 20.17 -36.98 16.02
C LYS A 23 20.23 -37.93 14.82
N ARG A 24 20.82 -37.48 13.70
CA ARG A 24 20.88 -38.21 12.42
C ARG A 24 19.50 -38.67 11.94
N THR A 25 18.46 -37.83 12.14
CA THR A 25 17.06 -38.14 11.81
C THR A 25 16.46 -37.12 10.86
N TRP A 26 15.54 -37.60 10.03
CA TRP A 26 14.74 -36.75 9.17
C TRP A 26 13.38 -36.46 9.81
N LYS A 27 12.96 -35.21 9.70
CA LYS A 27 11.58 -34.76 10.02
C LYS A 27 10.96 -34.20 8.76
N LYS A 28 9.78 -34.68 8.39
CA LYS A 28 8.97 -34.10 7.32
C LYS A 28 8.23 -32.89 7.89
N LEU A 29 8.37 -31.73 7.24
CA LEU A 29 7.71 -30.46 7.63
C LEU A 29 6.53 -30.14 6.73
N PHE A 30 6.55 -30.59 5.47
CA PHE A 30 5.56 -30.28 4.47
C PHE A 30 5.52 -31.39 3.42
N GLU A 31 4.33 -31.73 2.93
CA GLU A 31 4.15 -32.78 1.90
C GLU A 31 3.34 -32.24 0.73
N GLN A 32 3.84 -32.48 -0.48
CA GLN A 32 3.13 -32.22 -1.74
C GLN A 32 3.52 -33.25 -2.81
N ASN A 33 2.57 -33.50 -3.73
CA ASN A 33 2.72 -34.53 -4.76
C ASN A 33 2.99 -33.96 -6.16
N TYR A 34 3.14 -32.62 -6.27
CA TYR A 34 3.47 -31.96 -7.52
C TYR A 34 4.88 -31.33 -7.47
N THR A 35 5.34 -30.85 -8.61
CA THR A 35 6.69 -30.28 -8.75
C THR A 35 6.84 -29.01 -7.94
N LEU A 36 7.87 -28.99 -7.12
CA LEU A 36 8.35 -27.85 -6.33
C LEU A 36 9.67 -27.39 -6.96
N ASN A 37 9.82 -26.09 -7.21
CA ASN A 37 10.95 -25.57 -7.99
C ASN A 37 12.14 -25.21 -7.10
N THR A 38 11.97 -24.28 -6.17
CA THR A 38 13.04 -23.82 -5.27
C THR A 38 12.60 -23.69 -3.83
N LEU A 39 13.58 -23.74 -2.94
CA LEU A 39 13.41 -23.53 -1.50
C LEU A 39 14.32 -22.38 -1.06
N ILE A 40 13.75 -21.44 -0.35
CA ILE A 40 14.46 -20.40 0.38
C ILE A 40 14.06 -20.47 1.85
N ILE A 41 15.05 -20.43 2.73
CA ILE A 41 14.84 -20.22 4.17
C ILE A 41 15.21 -18.77 4.47
N THR A 42 14.35 -18.06 5.21
CA THR A 42 14.61 -16.67 5.61
C THR A 42 15.92 -16.58 6.43
N PRO A 43 16.64 -15.45 6.37
CA PRO A 43 17.91 -15.28 7.10
C PRO A 43 17.80 -15.52 8.61
N ASN A 44 16.64 -15.20 9.22
CA ASN A 44 16.35 -15.45 10.63
C ASN A 44 15.94 -16.90 10.93
N GLY A 45 15.79 -17.75 9.90
CA GLY A 45 15.39 -19.16 10.05
C GLY A 45 13.92 -19.40 10.43
N GLU A 46 13.06 -18.39 10.37
CA GLU A 46 11.67 -18.49 10.82
C GLU A 46 10.72 -19.03 9.75
N LYS A 47 10.97 -18.70 8.47
CA LYS A 47 10.07 -19.05 7.36
C LYS A 47 10.80 -19.77 6.24
N ALA A 48 10.06 -20.65 5.57
CA ALA A 48 10.44 -21.25 4.29
C ALA A 48 9.49 -20.79 3.19
N TYR A 49 10.04 -20.40 2.05
CA TYR A 49 9.31 -20.17 0.82
C TYR A 49 9.62 -21.27 -0.18
N ILE A 50 8.59 -21.88 -0.76
CA ILE A 50 8.73 -22.95 -1.73
C ILE A 50 7.95 -22.57 -2.98
N SER A 51 8.65 -22.32 -4.09
CA SER A 51 8.04 -22.01 -5.37
C SER A 51 7.54 -23.24 -6.10
N CYS A 52 6.49 -23.10 -6.89
CA CYS A 52 5.87 -24.19 -7.65
C CYS A 52 5.24 -23.69 -8.96
N ILE A 53 4.64 -24.63 -9.72
CA ILE A 53 4.03 -24.36 -11.03
C ILE A 53 2.93 -23.29 -10.98
N HIS A 54 2.19 -23.20 -9.87
CA HIS A 54 1.17 -22.19 -9.67
C HIS A 54 1.42 -21.48 -8.33
N GLY A 55 2.11 -20.33 -8.34
CA GLY A 55 2.38 -19.58 -7.14
C GLY A 55 3.47 -20.17 -6.24
N PHE A 56 3.32 -20.02 -4.91
CA PHE A 56 4.30 -20.51 -3.95
C PHE A 56 3.68 -20.81 -2.58
N TRP A 57 4.41 -21.58 -1.77
CA TRP A 57 4.08 -21.86 -0.37
C TRP A 57 4.92 -21.00 0.57
N MET A 58 4.31 -20.55 1.64
CA MET A 58 4.97 -19.98 2.79
C MET A 58 4.72 -20.88 4.00
N ILE A 59 5.80 -21.30 4.65
CA ILE A 59 5.76 -22.20 5.81
C ILE A 59 6.45 -21.51 6.97
N ASP A 60 5.76 -21.37 8.09
CA ASP A 60 6.35 -20.95 9.34
C ASP A 60 7.05 -22.17 9.97
N LEU A 61 8.37 -22.09 10.18
CA LEU A 61 9.19 -23.21 10.62
C LEU A 61 9.06 -23.49 12.12
N HIS A 62 8.56 -22.54 12.91
CA HIS A 62 8.32 -22.70 14.35
C HIS A 62 6.95 -23.33 14.61
N THR A 63 5.92 -22.74 14.04
CA THR A 63 4.53 -23.18 14.25
C THR A 63 4.12 -24.34 13.34
N GLY A 64 4.80 -24.50 12.20
CA GLY A 64 4.40 -25.44 11.13
C GLY A 64 3.21 -24.97 10.30
N THR A 65 2.76 -23.71 10.49
CA THR A 65 1.66 -23.15 9.71
C THR A 65 2.05 -23.03 8.24
N GLN A 66 1.16 -23.44 7.36
CA GLN A 66 1.38 -23.47 5.92
C GLN A 66 0.36 -22.58 5.23
N LYS A 67 0.81 -21.70 4.33
CA LYS A 67 -0.05 -20.86 3.50
C LYS A 67 0.33 -21.02 2.04
N TYR A 68 -0.63 -21.39 1.22
CA TYR A 68 -0.49 -21.45 -0.23
C TYR A 68 -0.94 -20.13 -0.86
N ILE A 69 -0.16 -19.62 -1.80
CA ILE A 69 -0.44 -18.39 -2.56
C ILE A 69 -0.47 -18.74 -4.04
N PRO A 70 -1.65 -19.11 -4.59
CA PRO A 70 -1.80 -19.56 -5.97
C PRO A 70 -1.81 -18.42 -6.99
N LEU A 71 -2.25 -17.24 -6.55
CA LEU A 71 -2.45 -16.07 -7.39
C LEU A 71 -1.72 -14.87 -6.78
N LEU A 72 -1.15 -14.05 -7.63
CA LEU A 72 -0.50 -12.80 -7.25
C LEU A 72 -1.34 -11.65 -7.77
N GLU A 73 -1.58 -10.67 -6.93
CA GLU A 73 -2.17 -9.40 -7.34
C GLU A 73 -1.05 -8.37 -7.50
N THR A 74 -0.99 -7.74 -8.66
CA THR A 74 -0.04 -6.67 -8.93
C THR A 74 -0.58 -5.33 -8.42
N GLY A 75 0.28 -4.33 -8.25
CA GLY A 75 -0.09 -3.01 -7.73
C GLY A 75 -1.18 -2.29 -8.54
N ASN A 76 -1.42 -2.69 -9.79
CA ASN A 76 -2.53 -2.19 -10.63
C ASN A 76 -3.79 -3.08 -10.57
N GLY A 77 -3.88 -4.00 -9.59
CA GLY A 77 -5.04 -4.87 -9.41
C GLY A 77 -5.13 -6.05 -10.40
N GLN A 78 -4.13 -6.25 -11.25
CA GLN A 78 -4.13 -7.37 -12.18
C GLN A 78 -3.81 -8.67 -11.45
N ILE A 79 -4.66 -9.69 -11.63
CA ILE A 79 -4.42 -11.04 -11.10
C ILE A 79 -3.48 -11.79 -12.05
N VAL A 80 -2.38 -12.27 -11.50
CA VAL A 80 -1.36 -13.04 -12.22
C VAL A 80 -1.33 -14.46 -11.67
N SER A 81 -1.64 -15.43 -12.53
CA SER A 81 -1.36 -16.85 -12.30
C SER A 81 -0.17 -17.24 -13.15
N THR A 82 0.92 -17.63 -12.53
CA THR A 82 2.16 -17.99 -13.24
C THR A 82 2.97 -18.97 -12.43
N GLU A 83 3.81 -19.74 -13.13
CA GLU A 83 4.83 -20.54 -12.48
C GLU A 83 5.88 -19.61 -11.85
N ILE A 84 6.17 -19.86 -10.58
CA ILE A 84 7.26 -19.20 -9.84
C ILE A 84 8.48 -20.10 -9.92
N SER A 85 9.46 -19.69 -10.70
CA SER A 85 10.70 -20.46 -10.89
C SER A 85 11.62 -20.36 -9.69
N THR A 86 11.68 -19.18 -9.05
CA THR A 86 12.50 -18.93 -7.87
C THR A 86 11.88 -17.86 -6.96
N VAL A 87 12.21 -17.95 -5.69
CA VAL A 87 11.90 -16.93 -4.67
C VAL A 87 13.22 -16.50 -4.03
N PHE A 88 13.37 -15.22 -3.75
CA PHE A 88 14.49 -14.67 -3.00
C PHE A 88 13.99 -13.62 -2.01
N GLN A 89 14.47 -13.64 -0.79
CA GLN A 89 14.22 -12.59 0.18
C GLN A 89 15.48 -11.75 0.35
N ASP A 90 15.35 -10.44 0.14
CA ASP A 90 16.44 -9.50 0.36
C ASP A 90 16.63 -9.19 1.87
N ARG A 91 17.68 -8.43 2.19
CA ARG A 91 18.01 -8.07 3.58
C ARG A 91 16.98 -7.15 4.23
N GLN A 92 16.17 -6.47 3.46
CA GLN A 92 15.13 -5.56 3.91
C GLN A 92 13.78 -6.28 4.11
N GLY A 93 13.72 -7.59 3.82
CA GLY A 93 12.51 -8.41 3.93
C GLY A 93 11.68 -8.46 2.65
N GLY A 94 12.10 -7.78 1.59
CA GLY A 94 11.45 -7.81 0.29
C GLY A 94 11.54 -9.17 -0.39
N LEU A 95 10.43 -9.63 -0.99
CA LEU A 95 10.36 -10.88 -1.73
C LEU A 95 10.47 -10.62 -3.23
N TRP A 96 11.45 -11.26 -3.86
CA TRP A 96 11.66 -11.27 -5.29
C TRP A 96 11.18 -12.61 -5.83
N LEU A 97 10.26 -12.59 -6.80
CA LEU A 97 9.66 -13.77 -7.40
C LEU A 97 10.07 -13.80 -8.88
N GLY A 98 10.97 -14.70 -9.24
CA GLY A 98 11.28 -15.00 -10.63
C GLY A 98 10.17 -15.86 -11.22
N THR A 99 9.52 -15.40 -12.29
CA THR A 99 8.45 -16.13 -12.96
C THR A 99 8.95 -16.75 -14.26
N PHE A 100 8.25 -17.79 -14.73
CA PHE A 100 8.64 -18.46 -15.98
C PHE A 100 8.47 -17.56 -17.22
N ASN A 101 7.39 -16.75 -17.26
CA ASN A 101 7.02 -15.98 -18.46
C ASN A 101 6.49 -14.57 -18.19
N ARG A 102 6.59 -14.07 -16.94
CA ARG A 102 6.10 -12.74 -16.53
C ARG A 102 7.20 -11.84 -15.98
N GLY A 103 8.46 -12.23 -16.19
CA GLY A 103 9.60 -11.48 -15.66
C GLY A 103 9.79 -11.62 -14.17
N LEU A 104 10.21 -10.55 -13.52
CA LEU A 104 10.52 -10.48 -12.11
C LEU A 104 9.45 -9.66 -11.39
N LEU A 105 8.85 -10.25 -10.35
CA LEU A 105 7.90 -9.56 -9.47
C LEU A 105 8.57 -9.28 -8.12
N TYR A 106 8.25 -8.14 -7.55
CA TYR A 106 8.76 -7.73 -6.25
C TYR A 106 7.62 -7.37 -5.30
N HIS A 107 7.71 -7.84 -4.07
CA HIS A 107 6.81 -7.49 -2.99
C HIS A 107 7.60 -7.20 -1.73
N HIS A 108 7.35 -6.05 -1.10
CA HIS A 108 7.89 -5.74 0.21
C HIS A 108 6.73 -5.58 1.21
N PRO A 109 6.80 -6.12 2.43
CA PRO A 109 5.73 -6.01 3.42
C PRO A 109 5.34 -4.57 3.77
N SER A 110 6.27 -3.62 3.63
CA SER A 110 6.04 -2.19 3.86
C SER A 110 5.66 -1.39 2.61
N MET A 111 5.54 -2.02 1.42
CA MET A 111 5.14 -1.32 0.19
C MET A 111 3.66 -0.90 0.23
N HIS A 112 2.81 -1.70 0.81
CA HIS A 112 1.38 -1.40 0.86
C HIS A 112 1.06 -0.70 2.18
N LYS A 113 1.23 0.59 2.23
CA LYS A 113 0.84 1.45 3.35
C LYS A 113 -0.63 1.84 3.29
N LEU A 114 -1.23 1.74 2.10
CA LEU A 114 -2.67 1.88 1.86
C LEU A 114 -3.21 0.56 1.30
N THR A 115 -4.43 0.22 1.67
CA THR A 115 -5.14 -0.89 1.04
C THR A 115 -5.87 -0.38 -0.20
N HIS A 116 -5.50 -0.88 -1.36
CA HIS A 116 -6.17 -0.55 -2.62
C HIS A 116 -7.41 -1.43 -2.84
N ILE A 117 -8.55 -0.81 -3.08
CA ILE A 117 -9.79 -1.47 -3.48
C ILE A 117 -10.10 -1.06 -4.91
N GLY A 118 -9.74 -1.90 -5.85
CA GLY A 118 -9.92 -1.64 -7.27
C GLY A 118 -11.25 -2.14 -7.83
N ARG A 119 -11.43 -1.96 -9.12
CA ARG A 119 -12.61 -2.32 -9.91
C ARG A 119 -13.14 -3.73 -9.65
N ASN A 120 -12.26 -4.71 -9.45
CA ASN A 120 -12.62 -6.12 -9.24
C ASN A 120 -13.47 -6.37 -7.97
N ALA A 121 -13.50 -5.43 -7.04
CA ALA A 121 -14.33 -5.51 -5.84
C ALA A 121 -15.80 -5.10 -6.11
N PHE A 122 -16.09 -4.50 -7.27
CA PHE A 122 -17.41 -4.00 -7.64
C PHE A 122 -18.14 -5.00 -8.52
N PRO A 123 -19.45 -5.24 -8.28
CA PRO A 123 -20.28 -6.12 -9.11
C PRO A 123 -20.81 -5.37 -10.35
N VAL A 124 -19.91 -4.92 -11.21
CA VAL A 124 -20.22 -4.13 -12.42
C VAL A 124 -19.57 -4.76 -13.64
N SER A 125 -20.08 -4.42 -14.82
CA SER A 125 -19.48 -4.86 -16.09
C SER A 125 -18.12 -4.19 -16.34
N PRO A 126 -17.21 -4.82 -17.11
CA PRO A 126 -15.88 -4.25 -17.38
C PRO A 126 -15.87 -2.88 -18.05
N GLU A 127 -16.93 -2.55 -18.77
CA GLU A 127 -17.08 -1.29 -19.53
C GLU A 127 -17.71 -0.16 -18.72
N GLU A 128 -18.28 -0.46 -17.54
CA GLU A 128 -18.94 0.53 -16.70
C GLU A 128 -17.89 1.33 -15.91
N GLU A 129 -17.90 2.65 -16.01
CA GLU A 129 -17.03 3.53 -15.24
C GLU A 129 -17.41 3.49 -13.75
N ILE A 130 -16.40 3.52 -12.88
CA ILE A 130 -16.57 3.58 -11.44
C ILE A 130 -15.90 4.85 -10.93
N ASN A 131 -16.71 5.82 -10.51
CA ASN A 131 -16.23 7.07 -9.93
C ASN A 131 -16.75 7.15 -8.50
N ILE A 132 -15.85 7.01 -7.51
CA ILE A 132 -16.23 7.06 -6.10
C ILE A 132 -16.42 8.50 -5.67
N GLU A 133 -17.67 8.91 -5.49
CA GLU A 133 -18.04 10.31 -5.22
C GLU A 133 -17.99 10.66 -3.74
N SER A 134 -18.35 9.71 -2.87
CA SER A 134 -18.43 9.98 -1.42
C SER A 134 -18.57 8.71 -0.60
N PHE A 135 -18.32 8.83 0.71
CA PHE A 135 -18.48 7.77 1.71
C PHE A 135 -19.34 8.23 2.87
N ALA A 136 -19.92 7.26 3.57
CA ALA A 136 -20.62 7.47 4.82
C ALA A 136 -20.54 6.24 5.73
N GLU A 137 -20.73 6.44 7.01
CA GLU A 137 -20.78 5.39 8.03
C GLU A 137 -22.12 5.43 8.73
N ASP A 138 -22.73 4.27 8.97
CA ASP A 138 -23.93 4.15 9.78
C ASP A 138 -23.61 3.99 11.28
N LYS A 139 -24.67 3.91 12.11
CA LYS A 139 -24.52 3.78 13.57
C LYS A 139 -23.88 2.47 14.02
N ASP A 140 -23.91 1.46 13.16
CA ASP A 140 -23.33 0.14 13.39
C ASP A 140 -21.88 0.03 12.86
N GLY A 141 -21.32 1.14 12.35
CA GLY A 141 -19.97 1.19 11.80
C GLY A 141 -19.85 0.61 10.36
N ASN A 142 -20.98 0.41 9.67
CA ASN A 142 -20.91 -0.06 8.30
C ASN A 142 -20.59 1.10 7.35
N ILE A 143 -19.66 0.85 6.43
CA ILE A 143 -19.25 1.84 5.44
C ILE A 143 -20.06 1.70 4.16
N TYR A 144 -20.61 2.80 3.73
CA TYR A 144 -21.30 2.96 2.46
C TYR A 144 -20.51 3.91 1.57
N LEU A 145 -20.59 3.68 0.28
CA LEU A 145 -20.01 4.58 -0.70
C LEU A 145 -20.99 4.80 -1.86
N LYS A 146 -20.90 5.96 -2.46
CA LYS A 146 -21.64 6.33 -3.67
C LYS A 146 -20.70 6.29 -4.85
N ALA A 147 -21.07 5.51 -5.87
CA ALA A 147 -20.42 5.49 -7.17
C ALA A 147 -21.48 5.70 -8.26
N HIS A 148 -21.37 6.79 -9.02
CA HIS A 148 -22.42 7.24 -9.91
C HIS A 148 -23.76 7.37 -9.16
N SER A 149 -24.82 6.79 -9.68
CA SER A 149 -26.15 6.79 -9.06
C SER A 149 -26.38 5.63 -8.09
N ARG A 150 -25.37 4.78 -7.87
CA ARG A 150 -25.50 3.57 -7.06
C ARG A 150 -24.80 3.70 -5.71
N ILE A 151 -25.37 3.03 -4.74
CA ILE A 151 -24.80 2.94 -3.40
C ILE A 151 -24.36 1.51 -3.18
N TYR A 152 -23.19 1.38 -2.58
CA TYR A 152 -22.58 0.12 -2.22
C TYR A 152 -22.27 0.12 -0.74
N ARG A 153 -22.38 -1.05 -0.12
CA ARG A 153 -21.88 -1.31 1.23
C ARG A 153 -20.58 -2.09 1.13
N LEU A 154 -19.56 -1.61 1.83
CA LEU A 154 -18.29 -2.30 1.97
C LEU A 154 -18.46 -3.46 2.94
N THR A 155 -18.08 -4.66 2.52
CA THR A 155 -18.12 -5.87 3.34
C THR A 155 -16.81 -6.63 3.21
N VAL A 156 -16.51 -7.49 4.18
CA VAL A 156 -15.37 -8.40 4.11
C VAL A 156 -15.93 -9.82 3.96
N ASN A 157 -15.46 -10.56 2.94
CA ASN A 157 -15.88 -11.93 2.71
C ASN A 157 -15.15 -12.92 3.64
N GLU A 158 -15.50 -14.21 3.56
CA GLU A 158 -14.88 -15.29 4.35
C GLU A 158 -13.37 -15.42 4.12
N GLN A 159 -12.88 -15.02 2.94
CA GLN A 159 -11.46 -15.01 2.58
C GLN A 159 -10.74 -13.73 3.05
N LYS A 160 -11.38 -12.88 3.87
CA LYS A 160 -10.88 -11.58 4.34
C LYS A 160 -10.59 -10.56 3.20
N SER A 161 -11.21 -10.73 2.05
CA SER A 161 -11.14 -9.76 0.96
C SER A 161 -12.30 -8.77 1.05
N HIS A 162 -12.03 -7.52 0.71
CA HIS A 162 -13.05 -6.48 0.63
C HIS A 162 -13.95 -6.72 -0.59
N VAL A 163 -15.24 -6.67 -0.40
CA VAL A 163 -16.26 -6.85 -1.44
C VAL A 163 -17.33 -5.78 -1.29
N LEU A 164 -17.75 -5.22 -2.41
CA LEU A 164 -18.82 -4.23 -2.47
C LEU A 164 -20.13 -4.89 -2.87
N LYS A 165 -21.16 -4.71 -2.07
CA LYS A 165 -22.50 -5.19 -2.37
C LYS A 165 -23.40 -4.00 -2.66
N PRO A 166 -24.21 -4.03 -3.73
CA PRO A 166 -25.25 -3.03 -3.94
C PRO A 166 -26.11 -2.93 -2.68
N ALA A 167 -26.37 -1.73 -2.22
CA ALA A 167 -27.13 -1.50 -1.02
C ALA A 167 -28.19 -0.40 -1.23
N ALA A 168 -29.34 -0.55 -0.57
CA ALA A 168 -30.23 0.57 -0.34
C ALA A 168 -29.77 1.30 0.92
N ILE A 169 -29.95 2.61 0.97
CA ILE A 169 -29.70 3.37 2.20
C ILE A 169 -30.70 2.91 3.26
N PRO A 170 -30.22 2.53 4.45
CA PRO A 170 -31.12 2.16 5.52
C PRO A 170 -32.09 3.29 5.85
N THR A 171 -33.38 3.03 5.83
CA THR A 171 -34.44 4.02 6.12
C THR A 171 -34.31 4.66 7.50
N ASN A 172 -33.56 4.00 8.40
CA ASN A 172 -33.31 4.44 9.78
C ASN A 172 -32.09 5.35 9.94
N SER A 173 -31.39 5.66 8.85
CA SER A 173 -30.17 6.47 8.87
C SER A 173 -30.23 7.60 7.84
N PRO A 174 -31.15 8.57 8.01
CA PRO A 174 -31.25 9.72 7.10
C PRO A 174 -29.96 10.56 7.08
N GLU A 175 -29.12 10.42 8.09
CA GLU A 175 -27.79 11.06 8.18
C GLU A 175 -26.83 10.59 7.06
N ILE A 176 -26.97 9.35 6.57
CA ILE A 176 -26.18 8.82 5.45
C ILE A 176 -26.48 9.61 4.18
N LEU A 177 -27.75 9.91 3.91
CA LEU A 177 -28.15 10.70 2.74
C LEU A 177 -27.54 12.11 2.76
N ASN A 178 -27.42 12.72 3.95
CA ASN A 178 -26.86 14.06 4.10
C ASN A 178 -25.33 14.08 4.02
N ARG A 179 -24.68 12.94 4.24
CA ARG A 179 -23.21 12.78 4.14
C ARG A 179 -22.72 12.25 2.77
N LEU A 180 -23.64 11.93 1.88
CA LEU A 180 -23.36 11.53 0.48
C LEU A 180 -23.70 12.66 -0.53
N PRO A 181 -23.39 13.94 -0.28
CA PRO A 181 -23.75 15.01 -1.19
C PRO A 181 -22.79 15.05 -2.38
N PRO A 182 -23.27 15.48 -3.53
CA PRO A 182 -22.40 15.75 -4.66
C PRO A 182 -21.53 16.99 -4.40
N ASN A 183 -20.36 16.98 -5.02
CA ASN A 183 -19.50 18.09 -5.39
C ASN A 183 -19.99 19.49 -4.96
N LYS A 184 -19.56 19.99 -3.82
CA LYS A 184 -19.84 21.36 -3.38
C LYS A 184 -18.78 22.30 -3.92
N ASN A 185 -19.19 23.48 -4.35
CA ASN A 185 -18.25 24.58 -4.54
C ASN A 185 -17.87 25.15 -3.17
N HIS A 186 -16.60 25.15 -2.87
CA HIS A 186 -16.07 25.70 -1.62
C HIS A 186 -15.69 27.15 -1.80
N HIS A 187 -16.41 28.05 -1.14
CA HIS A 187 -16.13 29.48 -1.14
C HIS A 187 -15.41 29.87 0.15
N PHE A 188 -14.28 30.51 -0.02
CA PHE A 188 -13.54 31.09 1.09
C PHE A 188 -12.84 32.37 0.64
N ARG A 189 -12.99 33.47 1.38
CA ARG A 189 -12.37 34.78 1.09
C ARG A 189 -12.56 35.23 -0.37
N ASN A 190 -13.78 35.15 -0.88
CA ASN A 190 -14.15 35.53 -2.27
C ASN A 190 -13.45 34.71 -3.38
N LYS A 191 -12.86 33.58 -3.06
CA LYS A 191 -12.27 32.64 -4.01
C LYS A 191 -12.99 31.30 -3.95
N VAL A 192 -13.04 30.59 -5.08
CA VAL A 192 -13.58 29.22 -5.18
C VAL A 192 -12.41 28.25 -5.16
N TYR A 193 -12.55 27.21 -4.34
CA TYR A 193 -11.57 26.16 -4.20
C TYR A 193 -12.14 24.80 -4.63
N ASN A 194 -11.26 23.88 -5.00
CA ASN A 194 -11.65 22.50 -5.27
C ASN A 194 -12.12 21.82 -3.98
N THR A 195 -11.39 22.02 -2.89
CA THR A 195 -11.71 21.44 -1.59
C THR A 195 -11.27 22.39 -0.48
N LEU A 196 -11.92 22.33 0.67
CA LEU A 196 -11.64 23.18 1.82
C LEU A 196 -11.79 22.37 3.11
N TYR A 197 -10.79 22.42 3.97
CA TYR A 197 -10.79 21.71 5.24
C TYR A 197 -10.23 22.58 6.36
N THR A 198 -10.96 22.71 7.46
CA THR A 198 -10.43 23.33 8.68
C THR A 198 -10.08 22.25 9.68
N ASP A 199 -8.80 22.16 10.03
CA ASP A 199 -8.27 21.13 10.91
C ASP A 199 -8.56 21.42 12.39
N THR A 200 -8.26 20.46 13.26
CA THR A 200 -8.49 20.57 14.70
C THR A 200 -7.61 21.64 15.38
N ARG A 201 -6.61 22.21 14.71
CA ARG A 201 -5.81 23.37 15.15
C ARG A 201 -6.47 24.70 14.81
N GLY A 202 -7.54 24.69 14.01
CA GLY A 202 -8.17 25.87 13.44
C GLY A 202 -7.48 26.40 12.19
N TRP A 203 -6.55 25.65 11.59
CA TRP A 203 -5.93 26.01 10.32
C TRP A 203 -6.80 25.63 9.15
N THR A 204 -6.90 26.49 8.15
CA THR A 204 -7.69 26.24 6.94
C THR A 204 -6.77 25.86 5.79
N TRP A 205 -7.01 24.67 5.28
CA TRP A 205 -6.35 24.08 4.12
C TRP A 205 -7.27 24.20 2.92
N ALA A 206 -6.79 24.81 1.84
CA ALA A 206 -7.59 25.09 0.64
C ALA A 206 -6.91 24.52 -0.60
N GLY A 207 -7.55 23.54 -1.21
CA GLY A 207 -7.06 22.88 -2.42
C GLY A 207 -7.45 23.63 -3.68
N THR A 208 -6.49 23.84 -4.55
CA THR A 208 -6.67 24.49 -5.85
C THR A 208 -6.25 23.56 -7.00
N PRO A 209 -6.54 23.91 -8.26
CA PRO A 209 -5.96 23.22 -9.41
C PRO A 209 -4.43 23.36 -9.51
N ASP A 210 -3.84 24.34 -8.80
CA ASP A 210 -2.41 24.63 -8.85
C ASP A 210 -1.83 24.89 -7.45
N GLY A 211 -1.92 23.89 -6.57
CA GLY A 211 -1.31 23.88 -5.26
C GLY A 211 -2.28 23.84 -4.09
N LEU A 212 -1.69 23.70 -2.90
CA LEU A 212 -2.36 23.68 -1.62
C LEU A 212 -2.07 24.96 -0.84
N GLU A 213 -3.11 25.71 -0.51
CA GLU A 213 -3.01 26.93 0.28
C GLU A 213 -3.30 26.64 1.76
N LEU A 214 -2.47 27.19 2.66
CA LEU A 214 -2.63 27.08 4.10
C LEU A 214 -2.81 28.47 4.70
N PHE A 215 -3.89 28.64 5.47
CA PHE A 215 -4.17 29.79 6.31
C PHE A 215 -4.10 29.33 7.77
N THR A 216 -3.19 29.89 8.55
CA THR A 216 -2.99 29.54 9.97
C THR A 216 -3.83 30.41 10.91
N SER A 217 -4.39 31.50 10.38
CA SER A 217 -5.27 32.44 11.09
C SER A 217 -6.30 33.02 10.14
N GLU A 218 -7.46 33.40 10.66
CA GLU A 218 -8.47 34.16 9.92
C GLU A 218 -7.94 35.52 9.41
N ASN A 219 -6.93 36.07 10.07
CA ASN A 219 -6.33 37.37 9.74
C ASN A 219 -5.14 37.28 8.78
N ASP A 220 -4.75 36.07 8.34
CA ASP A 220 -3.64 35.92 7.38
C ASP A 220 -3.96 36.70 6.09
N SER A 221 -3.13 37.66 5.70
CA SER A 221 -3.33 38.42 4.48
C SER A 221 -3.03 37.63 3.21
N ALA A 222 -2.15 36.61 3.30
CA ALA A 222 -1.78 35.72 2.22
C ALA A 222 -1.56 34.29 2.77
N PRO A 223 -1.96 33.25 2.00
CA PRO A 223 -1.69 31.87 2.39
C PRO A 223 -0.22 31.49 2.20
N ARG A 224 0.24 30.50 2.95
CA ARG A 224 1.42 29.73 2.59
C ARG A 224 1.01 28.69 1.54
N ILE A 225 1.69 28.68 0.40
CA ILE A 225 1.34 27.80 -0.72
C ILE A 225 2.35 26.67 -0.83
N PHE A 226 1.85 25.45 -1.09
CA PHE A 226 2.67 24.26 -1.30
C PHE A 226 2.38 23.68 -2.67
N TYR A 227 3.45 23.23 -3.30
CA TYR A 227 3.48 22.61 -4.62
C TYR A 227 4.15 21.25 -4.57
N ARG A 228 4.22 20.58 -5.73
CA ARG A 228 4.94 19.33 -5.89
C ARG A 228 6.41 19.45 -5.46
N GLU A 229 7.05 20.56 -5.73
CA GLU A 229 8.44 20.85 -5.33
C GLU A 229 8.63 20.88 -3.80
N ASN A 230 7.59 21.25 -3.08
CA ASN A 230 7.59 21.26 -1.61
C ASN A 230 7.29 19.88 -1.01
N GLY A 231 6.78 18.91 -1.80
CA GLY A 231 6.52 17.57 -1.34
C GLY A 231 5.12 17.03 -1.64
N LEU A 232 4.23 17.77 -2.31
CA LEU A 232 2.95 17.23 -2.77
C LEU A 232 3.15 16.18 -3.87
N SER A 233 2.25 15.19 -3.95
CA SER A 233 2.23 14.19 -5.02
C SER A 233 1.91 14.81 -6.38
N ASN A 234 0.98 15.78 -6.41
CA ASN A 234 0.64 16.58 -7.58
C ASN A 234 0.08 17.94 -7.12
N ASN A 235 0.07 18.96 -8.02
CA ASN A 235 -0.44 20.29 -7.71
C ASN A 235 -1.97 20.37 -7.75
N PHE A 236 -2.63 19.50 -8.52
CA PHE A 236 -4.09 19.49 -8.64
C PHE A 236 -4.71 18.78 -7.42
N ILE A 237 -5.19 19.57 -6.47
CA ILE A 237 -5.70 19.07 -5.19
C ILE A 237 -7.18 18.67 -5.33
N GLN A 238 -7.52 17.46 -4.90
CA GLN A 238 -8.86 16.87 -5.03
C GLN A 238 -9.58 16.74 -3.68
N GLY A 239 -8.90 16.35 -2.62
CA GLY A 239 -9.51 16.19 -1.30
C GLY A 239 -8.53 16.43 -0.18
N ILE A 240 -9.04 16.87 0.97
CA ILE A 240 -8.25 17.15 2.18
C ILE A 240 -8.99 16.57 3.37
N ILE A 241 -8.27 15.83 4.23
CA ILE A 241 -8.83 15.30 5.46
C ILE A 241 -7.75 15.17 6.55
N GLU A 242 -8.12 15.31 7.81
CA GLU A 242 -7.24 15.11 8.96
C GLU A 242 -7.43 13.70 9.52
N ASP A 243 -6.33 13.03 9.87
CA ASP A 243 -6.37 11.76 10.59
C ASP A 243 -6.42 11.95 12.11
N LYS A 244 -6.61 10.86 12.85
CA LYS A 244 -6.67 10.89 14.32
C LYS A 244 -5.38 11.32 15.01
N TYR A 245 -4.25 11.31 14.30
CA TYR A 245 -2.95 11.81 14.77
C TYR A 245 -2.71 13.27 14.41
N ARG A 246 -3.74 13.92 13.81
CA ARG A 246 -3.72 15.32 13.39
C ARG A 246 -2.80 15.59 12.20
N ASP A 247 -2.48 14.57 11.42
CA ASP A 247 -1.81 14.74 10.13
C ASP A 247 -2.84 15.00 9.04
N ILE A 248 -2.45 15.81 8.07
CA ILE A 248 -3.33 16.18 6.96
C ILE A 248 -3.03 15.27 5.77
N TRP A 249 -4.06 14.65 5.25
CA TRP A 249 -4.01 13.82 4.05
C TRP A 249 -4.61 14.57 2.89
N VAL A 250 -3.87 14.62 1.78
CA VAL A 250 -4.23 15.36 0.57
C VAL A 250 -4.27 14.39 -0.59
N THR A 251 -5.43 14.22 -1.19
CA THR A 251 -5.59 13.49 -2.46
C THR A 251 -5.44 14.45 -3.64
N THR A 252 -4.88 13.95 -4.72
CA THR A 252 -4.56 14.75 -5.91
C THR A 252 -4.99 14.03 -7.18
N SER A 253 -4.80 14.65 -8.35
CA SER A 253 -5.00 13.95 -9.63
C SER A 253 -4.00 12.80 -9.85
N ASN A 254 -2.95 12.67 -9.03
CA ASN A 254 -2.00 11.56 -9.09
C ASN A 254 -1.32 11.35 -7.75
N GLY A 255 -1.82 10.37 -6.98
CA GLY A 255 -1.28 9.98 -5.70
C GLY A 255 -1.82 10.77 -4.50
N VAL A 256 -1.31 10.43 -3.33
CA VAL A 256 -1.72 10.96 -2.03
C VAL A 256 -0.51 11.53 -1.31
N THR A 257 -0.72 12.57 -0.53
CA THR A 257 0.33 13.17 0.33
C THR A 257 -0.16 13.23 1.76
N ARG A 258 0.63 12.71 2.70
CA ARG A 258 0.47 12.96 4.13
C ARG A 258 1.36 14.14 4.52
N ILE A 259 0.78 15.08 5.22
CA ILE A 259 1.45 16.28 5.74
C ILE A 259 1.49 16.14 7.25
N HIS A 260 2.69 15.91 7.77
CA HIS A 260 2.93 15.85 9.21
C HIS A 260 3.33 17.23 9.73
N ILE A 261 2.65 17.67 10.77
CA ILE A 261 2.93 18.94 11.45
C ILE A 261 3.51 18.64 12.83
N ASN A 262 4.78 18.93 13.03
CA ASN A 262 5.42 18.73 14.32
C ASN A 262 4.72 19.58 15.40
N PRO A 263 4.22 18.97 16.49
CA PRO A 263 3.44 19.69 17.49
C PRO A 263 4.22 20.76 18.25
N GLU A 264 5.55 20.60 18.39
CA GLU A 264 6.39 21.50 19.16
C GLU A 264 6.79 22.74 18.36
N ASN A 265 7.37 22.54 17.18
CA ASN A 265 7.97 23.63 16.38
C ASN A 265 7.15 24.03 15.15
N LYS A 266 6.00 23.37 14.89
CA LYS A 266 5.12 23.60 13.75
C LYS A 266 5.79 23.38 12.37
N ASN A 267 6.91 22.66 12.33
CA ASN A 267 7.53 22.28 11.08
C ASN A 267 6.64 21.31 10.32
N ILE A 268 6.53 21.53 9.01
CA ILE A 268 5.70 20.76 8.10
C ILE A 268 6.62 19.84 7.28
N SER A 269 6.30 18.57 7.25
CA SER A 269 6.96 17.56 6.43
C SER A 269 5.96 16.77 5.59
N PHE A 270 6.39 16.32 4.42
CA PHE A 270 5.55 15.68 3.42
C PHE A 270 6.00 14.24 3.17
N THR A 271 5.05 13.32 3.10
CA THR A 271 5.27 11.94 2.67
C THR A 271 4.33 11.64 1.51
N ARG A 272 4.88 11.26 0.37
CA ARG A 272 4.12 10.90 -0.84
C ARG A 272 3.81 9.41 -0.84
N PHE A 273 2.62 9.09 -1.34
CA PHE A 273 2.18 7.73 -1.60
C PHE A 273 1.76 7.62 -3.06
N ASN A 274 2.27 6.61 -3.71
CA ASN A 274 1.96 6.28 -5.09
C ASN A 274 1.38 4.85 -5.17
N GLN A 275 1.18 4.34 -6.39
CA GLN A 275 0.65 3.00 -6.63
C GLN A 275 1.44 1.89 -5.90
N LEU A 276 2.76 2.02 -5.78
CA LEU A 276 3.60 1.04 -5.06
C LEU A 276 3.33 1.03 -3.56
N ASP A 277 2.81 2.13 -3.01
CA ASP A 277 2.39 2.26 -1.62
C ASP A 277 0.92 1.86 -1.40
N GLY A 278 0.20 1.43 -2.44
CA GLY A 278 -1.23 1.08 -2.42
C GLY A 278 -2.18 2.25 -2.69
N ALA A 279 -1.67 3.41 -3.12
CA ALA A 279 -2.52 4.47 -3.65
C ALA A 279 -3.13 4.05 -5.01
N LEU A 280 -4.21 4.70 -5.42
CA LEU A 280 -4.79 4.45 -6.73
C LEU A 280 -3.81 4.74 -7.86
N ASP A 281 -3.85 3.92 -8.90
CA ASP A 281 -3.21 4.20 -10.18
C ASP A 281 -4.16 5.05 -11.03
N GLY A 282 -4.29 6.33 -10.66
CA GLY A 282 -5.21 7.22 -11.33
C GLY A 282 -5.58 8.43 -10.48
N GLU A 283 -6.64 9.09 -10.92
CA GLU A 283 -7.12 10.33 -10.34
C GLU A 283 -8.04 10.07 -9.15
N TYR A 284 -7.81 10.79 -8.04
CA TYR A 284 -8.76 10.88 -6.95
C TYR A 284 -9.87 11.87 -7.30
N ILE A 285 -11.06 11.62 -6.76
CA ILE A 285 -12.25 12.45 -7.04
C ILE A 285 -12.37 13.54 -5.99
N LYS A 286 -12.81 14.71 -6.46
CA LYS A 286 -13.03 15.90 -5.65
C LYS A 286 -13.91 15.59 -4.44
N ASP A 287 -13.42 15.96 -3.24
CA ASP A 287 -14.08 15.77 -1.94
C ASP A 287 -14.43 14.32 -1.57
N ALA A 288 -13.97 13.34 -2.34
CA ALA A 288 -14.21 11.93 -2.06
C ALA A 288 -13.28 11.39 -0.95
N VAL A 289 -13.27 12.04 0.19
CA VAL A 289 -12.47 11.68 1.36
C VAL A 289 -13.38 11.52 2.58
N PHE A 290 -13.07 10.54 3.43
CA PHE A 290 -13.89 10.25 4.61
C PHE A 290 -13.03 9.64 5.72
N SER A 291 -13.30 10.03 6.98
CA SER A 291 -12.75 9.41 8.17
C SER A 291 -13.88 8.73 8.94
N SER A 292 -13.75 7.42 9.15
CA SER A 292 -14.72 6.66 9.95
C SER A 292 -14.52 6.88 11.44
N SER A 293 -15.47 6.42 12.23
CA SER A 293 -15.47 6.56 13.70
C SER A 293 -14.27 5.88 14.36
N ASP A 294 -13.71 4.82 13.76
CA ASP A 294 -12.48 4.16 14.21
C ASP A 294 -11.18 4.85 13.73
N GLY A 295 -11.31 5.96 12.98
CA GLY A 295 -10.21 6.74 12.44
C GLY A 295 -9.61 6.19 11.13
N THR A 296 -10.25 5.21 10.51
CA THR A 296 -9.86 4.72 9.18
C THR A 296 -10.19 5.76 8.11
N LEU A 297 -9.24 6.04 7.22
CA LEU A 297 -9.43 6.96 6.10
C LEU A 297 -9.82 6.20 4.83
N TYR A 298 -10.78 6.75 4.09
CA TYR A 298 -11.25 6.28 2.80
C TYR A 298 -11.04 7.39 1.77
N LEU A 299 -10.33 7.10 0.69
CA LEU A 299 -9.92 8.06 -0.32
C LEU A 299 -10.40 7.58 -1.68
N GLY A 300 -11.47 8.18 -2.19
CA GLY A 300 -12.18 7.77 -3.40
C GLY A 300 -11.57 8.34 -4.67
N GLY A 301 -11.59 7.55 -5.74
CA GLY A 301 -11.09 7.95 -7.04
C GLY A 301 -11.79 7.22 -8.20
N ILE A 302 -11.18 7.29 -9.35
CA ILE A 302 -11.62 6.59 -10.56
C ILE A 302 -11.21 5.11 -10.44
N ASP A 303 -12.14 4.20 -10.75
CA ASP A 303 -11.99 2.75 -10.72
C ASP A 303 -11.64 2.15 -9.34
N GLY A 304 -11.88 2.90 -8.25
CA GLY A 304 -11.67 2.37 -6.91
C GLY A 304 -11.39 3.43 -5.85
N PHE A 305 -10.84 2.96 -4.72
CA PHE A 305 -10.48 3.82 -3.60
C PHE A 305 -9.34 3.21 -2.78
N SER A 306 -8.67 4.04 -1.99
CA SER A 306 -7.64 3.61 -1.05
C SER A 306 -8.16 3.70 0.38
N ILE A 307 -7.76 2.74 1.22
CA ILE A 307 -8.03 2.72 2.66
C ILE A 307 -6.70 2.85 3.40
N PHE A 308 -6.67 3.68 4.44
CA PHE A 308 -5.56 3.81 5.35
C PHE A 308 -6.02 3.58 6.79
N HIS A 309 -5.36 2.66 7.49
CA HIS A 309 -5.61 2.38 8.90
C HIS A 309 -4.46 2.94 9.76
N PRO A 310 -4.61 4.09 10.38
CA PRO A 310 -3.51 4.77 11.09
C PRO A 310 -2.80 3.92 12.15
N ASP A 311 -3.50 2.96 12.78
CA ASP A 311 -2.92 2.09 13.81
C ASP A 311 -2.24 0.84 13.26
N LYS A 312 -2.66 0.37 12.07
CA LYS A 312 -2.19 -0.88 11.47
C LYS A 312 -1.09 -0.61 10.45
N ASP A 313 -1.21 0.50 9.74
CA ASP A 313 -0.36 0.87 8.62
C ASP A 313 0.75 1.81 9.14
N SER A 314 1.67 1.24 9.95
CA SER A 314 2.80 1.99 10.50
C SER A 314 3.63 2.62 9.38
N ILE A 315 3.56 3.93 9.27
CA ILE A 315 4.45 4.69 8.37
C ILE A 315 5.77 4.92 9.11
N HIS A 316 6.52 3.86 9.34
CA HIS A 316 7.92 4.02 9.68
C HIS A 316 8.68 4.30 8.38
N PRO A 317 9.38 5.44 8.26
CA PRO A 317 10.30 5.61 7.17
C PRO A 317 11.32 4.49 7.28
N MET A 318 11.29 3.54 6.34
CA MET A 318 12.47 2.69 6.14
C MET A 318 13.59 3.66 5.76
N LEU A 319 14.56 3.81 6.64
CA LEU A 319 15.82 4.42 6.23
C LEU A 319 16.38 3.49 5.15
N PRO A 320 16.53 3.96 3.90
CA PRO A 320 17.15 3.15 2.88
C PRO A 320 18.54 2.77 3.39
N ASP A 321 18.93 1.52 3.18
CA ASP A 321 20.33 1.14 3.39
C ASP A 321 21.22 2.13 2.64
N PRO A 322 22.31 2.60 3.23
CA PRO A 322 23.20 3.51 2.55
C PRO A 322 23.63 2.88 1.21
N PRO A 323 23.62 3.66 0.11
CA PRO A 323 24.00 3.13 -1.19
C PRO A 323 25.41 2.53 -1.13
N VAL A 324 25.51 1.27 -1.55
CA VAL A 324 26.79 0.56 -1.61
C VAL A 324 27.27 0.55 -3.04
N PHE A 325 28.42 1.15 -3.29
CA PHE A 325 29.07 1.04 -4.60
C PHE A 325 29.56 -0.40 -4.81
N THR A 326 28.95 -1.10 -5.74
CA THR A 326 29.32 -2.49 -6.04
C THR A 326 30.47 -2.62 -7.06
N ALA A 327 30.69 -1.59 -7.85
CA ALA A 327 31.82 -1.51 -8.78
C ALA A 327 32.07 -0.05 -9.21
N LEU A 328 33.33 0.25 -9.43
CA LEU A 328 33.76 1.47 -10.15
C LEU A 328 34.26 1.06 -11.55
N ARG A 329 33.80 1.76 -12.59
CA ARG A 329 34.32 1.60 -13.94
C ARG A 329 34.86 2.93 -14.43
N LEU A 330 36.06 2.92 -14.96
CA LEU A 330 36.65 4.07 -15.61
C LEU A 330 36.80 3.72 -17.12
N TYR A 331 36.23 4.54 -17.99
CA TYR A 331 36.17 4.26 -19.44
C TYR A 331 35.70 2.84 -19.82
N GLY A 332 34.77 2.28 -19.00
CA GLY A 332 34.22 0.94 -19.22
C GLY A 332 35.01 -0.19 -18.53
N GLU A 333 36.24 0.03 -18.13
CA GLU A 333 37.08 -0.93 -17.42
C GLU A 333 36.81 -0.94 -15.92
N LYS A 334 36.71 -2.15 -15.32
CA LYS A 334 36.48 -2.29 -13.87
C LYS A 334 37.76 -1.91 -13.12
N VAL A 335 37.62 -0.90 -12.25
CA VAL A 335 38.69 -0.50 -11.34
C VAL A 335 38.62 -1.37 -10.09
N ASN A 336 39.65 -2.16 -9.85
CA ASN A 336 39.79 -2.93 -8.60
C ASN A 336 40.37 -2.03 -7.51
N THR A 337 39.59 -1.81 -6.45
CA THR A 337 40.11 -1.19 -5.22
C THR A 337 40.95 -2.25 -4.50
N GLY A 338 42.28 -2.15 -4.60
CA GLY A 338 43.19 -3.12 -3.97
C GLY A 338 43.08 -3.06 -2.45
N LYS A 339 43.29 -4.19 -1.78
CA LYS A 339 43.38 -4.29 -0.31
C LYS A 339 44.49 -3.42 0.29
N GLU A 340 45.49 -3.05 -0.51
CA GLU A 340 46.62 -2.21 -0.14
C GLU A 340 46.26 -0.79 0.26
N TYR A 341 45.10 -0.29 -0.21
CA TYR A 341 44.66 1.09 0.03
C TYR A 341 43.48 1.17 1.04
N GLY A 342 43.24 0.13 1.82
CA GLY A 342 42.19 0.12 2.86
C GLY A 342 40.80 0.45 2.33
N ASN A 343 40.42 -0.08 1.15
CA ASN A 343 39.17 0.20 0.44
C ASN A 343 38.97 1.68 0.04
N ARG A 344 40.03 2.45 -0.07
CA ARG A 344 40.01 3.83 -0.58
C ARG A 344 40.22 3.83 -2.10
N ILE A 345 39.45 4.65 -2.79
CA ILE A 345 39.66 4.97 -4.19
C ILE A 345 40.61 6.18 -4.22
N ILE A 346 41.81 6.01 -4.73
CA ILE A 346 42.72 7.10 -5.02
C ILE A 346 42.60 7.33 -6.52
N LEU A 347 42.08 8.47 -6.92
CA LEU A 347 41.99 8.92 -8.32
C LEU A 347 43.30 9.58 -8.73
#